data_c811c45b3455a57fcb92087705040a11
#
_entry.id   c811c45b3455a57fcb92087705040a11
#
_cell.length_a   1.000
_cell.length_b   1.000
_cell.length_c   1.000
_cell.angle_alpha   90.00
_cell.angle_beta   90.00
_cell.angle_gamma   90.00
#
_symmetry.space_group_name_H-M   'P 1'
#
loop_
_entity.id
_entity.type
_entity.pdbx_description
1 polymer ?
#
loop_
_entity_poly.entity_id
_entity_poly.type
_entity_poly.pdbx_seq_one_letter_code
_entity_poly.pdbx_strand_id
1 'polypeptide(L)'
;MRRITTLPAMAAVAALALASTVGATPTPNSAVLHLRVFDDCPISVLNSSNLFPASITIDDQNATAPICAGFANLHTWRFSTDGVNAIQFVNGDAFQYSCTMVLNGAGEGGLNLSPWFSPDADGLFNVRTTDGEIACFGGRMPFFSFTAAFGLHYVNNTPITLGITYIPNGLSGVSPAQIKYDLIYGGSSYTSGLLNFDQGNVAEDPPHGQWGALNPWYAGGHMKMFVFPAGQPHGIRGVWSDIQFNTQPTPAARSTWGRLKQMYR
;
A
#
# COMPACT_ATOMS: atom_id res chain seq x y z
N MET A 1 9.85 -41.20 -67.22
CA MET A 1 10.34 -40.56 -66.00
C MET A 1 9.38 -39.41 -65.65
N ARG A 2 8.49 -39.63 -64.64
CA ARG A 2 7.57 -38.55 -64.13
C ARG A 2 8.19 -37.94 -62.88
N ARG A 3 8.44 -36.61 -62.91
CA ARG A 3 8.90 -35.87 -61.75
C ARG A 3 7.69 -35.49 -60.90
N ILE A 4 7.65 -35.95 -59.66
CA ILE A 4 6.67 -35.54 -58.66
C ILE A 4 7.25 -34.32 -57.93
N THR A 5 6.58 -33.17 -58.09
CA THR A 5 6.89 -31.95 -57.39
C THR A 5 6.05 -31.92 -56.10
N THR A 6 6.69 -32.07 -54.96
CA THR A 6 6.09 -31.90 -53.63
C THR A 6 6.07 -30.42 -53.27
N LEU A 7 4.87 -29.84 -53.07
CA LEU A 7 4.69 -28.50 -52.44
C LEU A 7 4.85 -28.62 -50.95
N PRO A 8 5.55 -27.72 -50.27
CA PRO A 8 5.56 -27.64 -48.84
C PRO A 8 4.29 -26.98 -48.34
N ALA A 9 3.56 -27.62 -47.44
CA ALA A 9 2.45 -27.08 -46.70
C ALA A 9 2.96 -26.05 -45.66
N MET A 10 2.67 -24.78 -45.86
CA MET A 10 2.88 -23.76 -44.83
C MET A 10 1.81 -23.91 -43.72
N ALA A 11 2.22 -24.37 -42.57
CA ALA A 11 1.39 -24.33 -41.35
C ALA A 11 1.37 -22.90 -40.81
N ALA A 12 0.25 -22.21 -40.96
CA ALA A 12 0.01 -20.93 -40.30
C ALA A 12 -0.27 -21.17 -38.81
N VAL A 13 0.68 -20.85 -37.93
CA VAL A 13 0.47 -20.81 -36.49
C VAL A 13 -0.27 -19.51 -36.16
N ALA A 14 -1.57 -19.59 -35.93
CA ALA A 14 -2.35 -18.50 -35.38
C ALA A 14 -2.00 -18.34 -33.89
N ALA A 15 -1.21 -17.33 -33.56
CA ALA A 15 -0.99 -16.90 -32.18
C ALA A 15 -2.26 -16.21 -31.69
N LEU A 16 -3.10 -16.91 -30.91
CA LEU A 16 -4.17 -16.29 -30.13
C LEU A 16 -3.51 -15.43 -29.04
N ALA A 17 -3.49 -14.11 -29.26
CA ALA A 17 -3.20 -13.15 -28.19
C ALA A 17 -4.42 -13.17 -27.23
N LEU A 18 -4.30 -13.83 -26.11
CA LEU A 18 -5.21 -13.69 -24.97
C LEU A 18 -5.08 -12.24 -24.47
N ALA A 19 -5.99 -11.37 -24.89
CA ALA A 19 -6.17 -10.07 -24.28
C ALA A 19 -6.69 -10.33 -22.86
N SER A 20 -5.80 -10.22 -21.86
CA SER A 20 -6.21 -10.16 -20.46
C SER A 20 -7.16 -8.97 -20.34
N THR A 21 -8.42 -9.22 -20.03
CA THR A 21 -9.34 -8.17 -19.61
C THR A 21 -8.80 -7.64 -18.29
N VAL A 22 -8.12 -6.50 -18.32
CA VAL A 22 -7.79 -5.76 -17.11
C VAL A 22 -9.13 -5.36 -16.51
N GLY A 23 -9.53 -6.00 -15.43
CA GLY A 23 -10.73 -5.62 -14.68
C GLY A 23 -10.58 -4.17 -14.20
N ALA A 24 -11.70 -3.47 -14.01
CA ALA A 24 -11.65 -2.16 -13.39
C ALA A 24 -11.15 -2.30 -11.95
N THR A 25 -10.24 -1.42 -11.52
CA THR A 25 -9.78 -1.36 -10.12
C THR A 25 -10.98 -1.26 -9.18
N PRO A 26 -11.09 -2.12 -8.16
CA PRO A 26 -12.20 -2.08 -7.21
C PRO A 26 -12.30 -0.72 -6.51
N THR A 27 -13.51 -0.18 -6.37
CA THR A 27 -13.75 1.08 -5.66
C THR A 27 -14.35 0.78 -4.28
N PRO A 28 -13.65 1.15 -3.18
CA PRO A 28 -14.17 0.95 -1.83
C PRO A 28 -15.42 1.78 -1.57
N ASN A 29 -16.34 1.23 -0.78
CA ASN A 29 -17.49 1.94 -0.21
C ASN A 29 -17.58 1.77 1.32
N SER A 30 -16.66 0.99 1.90
CA SER A 30 -16.58 0.68 3.32
C SER A 30 -15.13 0.37 3.72
N ALA A 31 -14.91 0.09 4.99
CA ALA A 31 -13.66 -0.42 5.52
C ALA A 31 -13.92 -1.54 6.52
N VAL A 32 -12.95 -2.42 6.72
CA VAL A 32 -12.94 -3.42 7.78
C VAL A 32 -11.77 -3.18 8.72
N LEU A 33 -11.97 -3.49 10.01
CA LEU A 33 -10.92 -3.41 11.02
C LEU A 33 -10.34 -4.81 11.24
N HIS A 34 -9.01 -4.89 11.22
CA HIS A 34 -8.25 -6.06 11.64
C HIS A 34 -7.48 -5.67 12.90
N LEU A 35 -8.12 -5.90 14.03
CA LEU A 35 -7.57 -5.53 15.33
C LEU A 35 -6.74 -6.68 15.90
N ARG A 36 -5.61 -6.33 16.53
CA ARG A 36 -4.68 -7.31 17.11
C ARG A 36 -4.24 -8.36 16.08
N VAL A 37 -3.78 -7.88 14.90
CA VAL A 37 -3.20 -8.75 13.85
C VAL A 37 -2.05 -9.56 14.43
N PHE A 38 -1.26 -8.96 15.31
CA PHE A 38 -0.52 -9.63 16.36
C PHE A 38 -0.82 -8.95 17.72
N ASP A 39 -0.67 -9.68 18.82
CA ASP A 39 -1.14 -9.29 20.14
C ASP A 39 -0.09 -9.61 21.21
N ASP A 40 1.02 -8.87 21.17
CA ASP A 40 2.12 -9.02 22.13
C ASP A 40 1.81 -8.36 23.49
N CYS A 41 0.70 -7.61 23.55
CA CYS A 41 0.23 -6.97 24.77
C CYS A 41 -1.28 -7.17 24.96
N PRO A 42 -1.74 -8.40 25.26
CA PRO A 42 -3.16 -8.72 25.38
C PRO A 42 -3.86 -8.03 26.56
N ILE A 43 -3.09 -7.48 27.50
CA ILE A 43 -3.65 -6.75 28.68
C ILE A 43 -4.05 -5.32 28.36
N SER A 44 -3.67 -4.77 27.22
CA SER A 44 -4.07 -3.42 26.83
C SER A 44 -5.58 -3.31 26.61
N VAL A 45 -6.10 -2.10 26.78
CA VAL A 45 -7.53 -1.80 26.60
C VAL A 45 -7.72 -1.23 25.19
N LEU A 46 -8.35 -2.02 24.34
CA LEU A 46 -8.58 -1.67 22.94
C LEU A 46 -10.01 -1.20 22.72
N ASN A 47 -10.16 -0.01 22.16
CA ASN A 47 -11.41 0.55 21.66
C ASN A 47 -11.26 0.90 20.18
N SER A 48 -12.34 0.83 19.42
CA SER A 48 -12.33 1.20 18.01
C SER A 48 -13.69 1.69 17.52
N SER A 49 -13.68 2.50 16.48
CA SER A 49 -14.88 2.86 15.72
C SER A 49 -14.58 2.97 14.23
N ASN A 50 -15.55 2.60 13.43
CA ASN A 50 -15.47 2.64 11.98
C ASN A 50 -16.68 3.39 11.42
N LEU A 51 -16.46 4.63 11.03
CA LEU A 51 -17.44 5.53 10.41
C LEU A 51 -16.97 5.91 8.99
N PHE A 52 -16.33 4.97 8.30
CA PHE A 52 -15.80 5.17 6.94
C PHE A 52 -16.85 5.82 6.00
N PRO A 53 -16.49 6.77 5.15
CA PRO A 53 -15.16 7.35 4.95
C PRO A 53 -14.86 8.54 5.88
N ALA A 54 -15.82 8.93 6.72
CA ALA A 54 -15.69 10.12 7.56
C ALA A 54 -14.58 9.97 8.60
N SER A 55 -14.54 8.85 9.31
CA SER A 55 -13.46 8.55 10.25
C SER A 55 -13.36 7.08 10.62
N ILE A 56 -12.12 6.68 10.97
CA ILE A 56 -11.80 5.42 11.64
C ILE A 56 -10.96 5.77 12.87
N THR A 57 -11.28 5.18 14.01
CA THR A 57 -10.51 5.36 15.25
C THR A 57 -10.08 4.00 15.77
N ILE A 58 -8.82 3.90 16.18
CA ILE A 58 -8.28 2.76 16.93
C ILE A 58 -7.55 3.34 18.13
N ASP A 59 -7.85 2.85 19.32
CA ASP A 59 -7.37 3.38 20.59
C ASP A 59 -6.97 2.20 21.49
N ASP A 60 -5.67 1.95 21.59
CA ASP A 60 -5.09 0.86 22.38
C ASP A 60 -4.27 1.45 23.52
N GLN A 61 -4.73 1.27 24.75
CA GLN A 61 -4.27 1.95 25.94
C GLN A 61 -3.89 0.98 27.07
N ASN A 62 -3.22 1.52 28.08
CA ASN A 62 -2.94 0.82 29.34
C ASN A 62 -2.01 -0.40 29.20
N ALA A 63 -1.14 -0.42 28.18
CA ALA A 63 -0.05 -1.38 28.12
C ALA A 63 1.00 -1.05 29.19
N THR A 64 1.48 -2.05 29.92
CA THR A 64 2.46 -1.86 31.00
C THR A 64 3.63 -2.83 30.87
N ALA A 65 4.84 -2.29 31.02
CA ALA A 65 6.03 -3.10 31.19
C ALA A 65 6.08 -3.72 32.62
N PRO A 66 6.69 -4.91 32.80
CA PRO A 66 7.44 -5.68 31.81
C PRO A 66 6.61 -6.67 30.99
N ILE A 67 5.27 -6.69 31.12
CA ILE A 67 4.41 -7.65 30.43
C ILE A 67 4.44 -7.39 28.93
N CYS A 68 4.50 -6.12 28.54
CA CYS A 68 4.64 -5.68 27.16
C CYS A 68 5.94 -4.90 26.99
N ALA A 69 6.61 -5.02 25.85
CA ALA A 69 7.82 -4.26 25.54
C ALA A 69 8.01 -4.12 24.02
N GLY A 70 8.64 -3.01 23.60
CA GLY A 70 8.88 -2.72 22.18
C GLY A 70 7.62 -2.36 21.42
N PHE A 71 7.59 -2.61 20.11
CA PHE A 71 6.38 -2.43 19.31
C PHE A 71 5.43 -3.61 19.56
N ALA A 72 4.31 -3.31 20.17
CA ALA A 72 3.29 -4.29 20.56
C ALA A 72 1.97 -3.98 19.88
N ASN A 73 1.21 -5.01 19.59
CA ASN A 73 -0.11 -4.97 18.97
C ASN A 73 -0.13 -4.23 17.62
N LEU A 74 -0.35 -4.96 16.56
CA LEU A 74 -0.63 -4.38 15.25
C LEU A 74 -2.13 -4.32 15.03
N HIS A 75 -2.61 -3.15 14.69
CA HIS A 75 -3.96 -2.92 14.23
C HIS A 75 -3.93 -2.37 12.82
N THR A 76 -4.82 -2.86 11.96
CA THR A 76 -5.01 -2.32 10.63
C THR A 76 -6.49 -2.05 10.36
N TRP A 77 -6.75 -1.12 9.46
CA TRP A 77 -8.01 -1.04 8.76
C TRP A 77 -7.74 -1.18 7.26
N ARG A 78 -8.65 -1.78 6.53
CA ARG A 78 -8.50 -2.06 5.10
C ARG A 78 -9.75 -1.68 4.34
N PHE A 79 -9.57 -1.21 3.12
CA PHE A 79 -10.68 -0.92 2.22
C PHE A 79 -11.52 -2.16 1.95
N SER A 80 -12.83 -1.96 1.81
CA SER A 80 -13.83 -3.00 1.60
C SER A 80 -14.93 -2.52 0.66
N THR A 81 -15.60 -3.47 0.00
CA THR A 81 -16.83 -3.22 -0.78
C THR A 81 -18.09 -3.74 -0.11
N ASP A 82 -17.95 -4.54 0.95
CA ASP A 82 -19.08 -5.22 1.63
C ASP A 82 -19.08 -4.99 3.15
N GLY A 83 -18.06 -4.33 3.69
CA GLY A 83 -17.89 -4.09 5.13
C GLY A 83 -17.47 -5.32 5.94
N VAL A 84 -17.22 -6.45 5.29
CA VAL A 84 -16.86 -7.74 5.92
C VAL A 84 -15.48 -8.21 5.46
N ASN A 85 -15.23 -8.15 4.17
CA ASN A 85 -13.98 -8.62 3.57
C ASN A 85 -13.14 -7.46 3.07
N ALA A 86 -11.83 -7.51 3.29
CA ALA A 86 -10.90 -6.58 2.68
C ALA A 86 -10.81 -6.80 1.17
N ILE A 87 -10.75 -5.71 0.40
CA ILE A 87 -10.51 -5.79 -1.04
C ILE A 87 -9.11 -6.35 -1.28
N GLN A 88 -9.00 -7.39 -2.09
CA GLN A 88 -7.76 -7.85 -2.68
C GLN A 88 -7.52 -7.12 -3.99
N PHE A 89 -6.50 -6.29 -4.01
CA PHE A 89 -6.04 -5.62 -5.23
C PHE A 89 -4.98 -6.46 -5.93
N VAL A 90 -4.82 -6.25 -7.22
CA VAL A 90 -3.75 -6.86 -8.01
C VAL A 90 -2.74 -5.78 -8.44
N ASN A 91 -1.52 -6.18 -8.74
CA ASN A 91 -0.45 -5.25 -9.11
C ASN A 91 -0.72 -4.42 -10.38
N GLY A 92 -1.72 -4.79 -11.17
CA GLY A 92 -2.21 -4.01 -12.32
C GLY A 92 -3.24 -2.94 -11.97
N ASP A 93 -3.71 -2.86 -10.73
CA ASP A 93 -4.70 -1.88 -10.27
C ASP A 93 -4.04 -0.52 -10.05
N ALA A 94 -4.48 0.49 -10.80
CA ALA A 94 -4.05 1.87 -10.59
C ALA A 94 -4.97 2.56 -9.57
N PHE A 95 -4.39 3.25 -8.60
CA PHE A 95 -5.15 3.90 -7.54
C PHE A 95 -4.43 5.12 -6.96
N GLN A 96 -5.22 5.94 -6.29
CA GLN A 96 -4.76 6.96 -5.36
C GLN A 96 -5.65 6.91 -4.12
N TYR A 97 -5.06 6.92 -2.94
CA TYR A 97 -5.82 7.11 -1.71
C TYR A 97 -5.09 8.00 -0.73
N SER A 98 -5.86 8.65 0.14
CA SER A 98 -5.34 9.59 1.13
C SER A 98 -6.26 9.66 2.34
N CYS A 99 -5.71 10.13 3.44
CA CYS A 99 -6.48 10.51 4.62
C CYS A 99 -5.74 11.58 5.42
N THR A 100 -6.48 12.27 6.28
CA THR A 100 -5.91 13.06 7.37
C THR A 100 -5.84 12.19 8.61
N MET A 101 -4.67 12.12 9.23
CA MET A 101 -4.43 11.28 10.41
C MET A 101 -3.97 12.14 11.60
N VAL A 102 -4.37 11.72 12.80
CA VAL A 102 -3.83 12.22 14.08
C VAL A 102 -3.41 11.02 14.90
N LEU A 103 -2.15 10.99 15.34
CA LEU A 103 -1.65 10.02 16.31
C LEU A 103 -1.42 10.72 17.65
N ASN A 104 -1.85 10.07 18.72
CA ASN A 104 -1.64 10.53 20.10
C ASN A 104 -1.19 9.36 20.97
N GLY A 105 -0.05 9.50 21.63
CA GLY A 105 0.55 8.45 22.43
C GLY A 105 1.93 8.03 21.94
N ALA A 106 2.37 6.83 22.31
CA ALA A 106 3.68 6.29 21.95
C ALA A 106 3.54 5.13 20.97
N GLY A 107 4.03 5.32 19.75
CA GLY A 107 3.97 4.28 18.72
C GLY A 107 4.17 4.82 17.31
N GLU A 108 3.59 4.14 16.38
CA GLU A 108 3.62 4.49 14.97
C GLU A 108 2.28 4.19 14.29
N GLY A 109 2.02 4.84 13.16
CA GLY A 109 0.85 4.59 12.35
C GLY A 109 0.91 5.35 11.04
N GLY A 110 -0.03 5.08 10.15
CA GLY A 110 -0.05 5.71 8.84
C GLY A 110 -0.95 5.00 7.85
N LEU A 111 -0.55 5.06 6.57
CA LEU A 111 -1.15 4.26 5.51
C LEU A 111 -0.34 2.99 5.28
N ASN A 112 -0.98 1.94 4.74
CA ASN A 112 -0.26 0.73 4.38
C ASN A 112 -0.73 0.08 3.09
N LEU A 113 0.21 -0.64 2.46
CA LEU A 113 -0.01 -1.60 1.38
C LEU A 113 0.49 -2.95 1.87
N SER A 114 -0.39 -3.77 2.39
CA SER A 114 -0.03 -5.06 2.99
C SER A 114 -0.02 -6.19 1.98
N PRO A 115 0.98 -7.07 2.04
CA PRO A 115 0.87 -8.35 1.37
C PRO A 115 -0.19 -9.22 2.05
N TRP A 116 -0.73 -10.16 1.31
CA TRP A 116 -1.76 -11.07 1.82
C TRP A 116 -1.22 -12.14 2.79
N PHE A 117 0.08 -12.40 2.76
CA PHE A 117 0.65 -13.57 3.43
C PHE A 117 1.41 -13.24 4.73
N SER A 118 1.75 -11.99 4.97
CA SER A 118 2.50 -11.61 6.17
C SER A 118 2.11 -10.23 6.68
N PRO A 119 1.65 -10.11 7.92
CA PRO A 119 1.42 -8.81 8.54
C PRO A 119 2.74 -8.07 8.82
N ASP A 120 3.86 -8.79 8.96
CA ASP A 120 5.17 -8.20 9.26
C ASP A 120 5.87 -7.61 8.04
N ALA A 121 5.45 -8.02 6.84
CA ALA A 121 5.99 -7.54 5.57
C ALA A 121 5.17 -6.38 4.97
N ASP A 122 4.49 -5.61 5.78
CA ASP A 122 3.66 -4.50 5.36
C ASP A 122 4.49 -3.38 4.73
N GLY A 123 4.02 -2.86 3.60
CA GLY A 123 4.49 -1.59 3.06
C GLY A 123 3.85 -0.44 3.84
N LEU A 124 4.66 0.41 4.43
CA LEU A 124 4.20 1.45 5.36
C LEU A 124 4.53 2.84 4.82
N PHE A 125 3.55 3.73 4.78
CA PHE A 125 3.77 5.16 4.88
C PHE A 125 3.63 5.50 6.36
N ASN A 126 4.74 5.48 7.06
CA ASN A 126 4.82 5.44 8.50
C ASN A 126 5.09 6.81 9.11
N VAL A 127 4.40 7.10 10.20
CA VAL A 127 4.62 8.26 11.06
C VAL A 127 4.85 7.72 12.47
N ARG A 128 5.99 8.05 13.07
CA ARG A 128 6.36 7.62 14.41
C ARG A 128 6.26 8.77 15.40
N THR A 129 5.63 8.52 16.54
CA THR A 129 5.41 9.57 17.55
C THR A 129 6.60 9.77 18.48
N THR A 130 7.49 8.77 18.61
CA THR A 130 8.57 8.76 19.60
C THR A 130 9.77 9.61 19.20
N ASP A 131 10.06 9.71 17.91
CA ASP A 131 11.16 10.52 17.34
C ASP A 131 10.71 11.44 16.21
N GLY A 132 9.44 11.33 15.83
CA GLY A 132 8.82 12.13 14.79
C GLY A 132 9.15 11.68 13.37
N GLU A 133 9.77 10.52 13.16
CA GLU A 133 10.14 10.05 11.83
C GLU A 133 8.90 9.88 10.93
N ILE A 134 9.04 10.35 9.68
CA ILE A 134 8.04 10.19 8.62
C ILE A 134 8.75 9.55 7.43
N ALA A 135 8.45 8.27 7.16
CA ALA A 135 9.12 7.50 6.11
C ALA A 135 8.20 6.46 5.46
N CYS A 136 8.53 6.08 4.23
CA CYS A 136 7.85 5.04 3.46
C CYS A 136 8.83 3.90 3.21
N PHE A 137 8.44 2.67 3.56
CA PHE A 137 9.30 1.48 3.46
C PHE A 137 8.52 0.17 3.57
N GLY A 138 9.19 -0.94 3.35
CA GLY A 138 8.63 -2.28 3.51
C GLY A 138 7.68 -2.69 2.38
N GLY A 139 7.26 -3.95 2.38
CA GLY A 139 6.26 -4.51 1.45
C GLY A 139 6.53 -4.26 -0.03
N ARG A 140 7.79 -4.17 -0.46
CA ARG A 140 8.22 -3.80 -1.82
C ARG A 140 8.07 -2.33 -2.19
N MET A 141 7.59 -1.50 -1.29
CA MET A 141 7.48 -0.07 -1.58
C MET A 141 8.88 0.57 -1.70
N PRO A 142 9.14 1.36 -2.75
CA PRO A 142 10.35 2.16 -2.83
C PRO A 142 10.52 3.03 -1.58
N PHE A 143 11.71 3.00 -0.98
CA PHE A 143 12.03 3.76 0.22
C PHE A 143 12.02 5.27 -0.04
N PHE A 144 11.40 6.03 0.87
CA PHE A 144 11.51 7.48 0.90
C PHE A 144 11.33 8.01 2.34
N SER A 145 12.23 8.88 2.79
CA SER A 145 12.11 9.53 4.10
C SER A 145 11.85 11.02 3.95
N PHE A 146 10.67 11.46 4.37
CA PHE A 146 10.32 12.88 4.45
C PHE A 146 11.14 13.59 5.54
N THR A 147 11.46 12.89 6.63
CA THR A 147 12.35 13.40 7.67
C THR A 147 13.74 13.70 7.10
N ALA A 148 14.34 12.76 6.37
CA ALA A 148 15.66 12.98 5.78
C ALA A 148 15.67 14.02 4.65
N ALA A 149 14.63 14.01 3.79
CA ALA A 149 14.58 14.88 2.62
C ALA A 149 14.22 16.34 2.96
N PHE A 150 13.39 16.57 3.98
CA PHE A 150 12.82 17.89 4.28
C PHE A 150 13.00 18.33 5.73
N GLY A 151 13.66 17.52 6.58
CA GLY A 151 13.82 17.83 8.01
C GLY A 151 12.52 17.82 8.81
N LEU A 152 11.50 17.09 8.33
CA LEU A 152 10.19 17.04 8.97
C LEU A 152 10.21 16.07 10.15
N HIS A 153 9.62 16.50 11.26
CA HIS A 153 9.36 15.66 12.41
C HIS A 153 7.91 15.80 12.84
N TYR A 154 7.23 14.66 12.95
CA TYR A 154 5.85 14.64 13.42
C TYR A 154 5.78 15.06 14.90
N VAL A 155 4.87 15.98 15.19
CA VAL A 155 4.52 16.37 16.55
C VAL A 155 3.27 15.62 16.97
N ASN A 156 3.38 14.92 18.09
CA ASN A 156 2.29 14.13 18.65
C ASN A 156 0.99 14.95 18.77
N ASN A 157 -0.14 14.34 18.44
CA ASN A 157 -1.46 14.96 18.45
C ASN A 157 -1.66 16.13 17.45
N THR A 158 -0.92 16.16 16.35
CA THR A 158 -1.13 17.12 15.26
C THR A 158 -1.68 16.44 14.00
N PRO A 159 -2.52 17.12 13.20
CA PRO A 159 -3.02 16.52 11.96
C PRO A 159 -1.92 16.48 10.90
N ILE A 160 -1.90 15.37 10.17
CA ILE A 160 -1.03 15.12 9.03
C ILE A 160 -1.85 14.43 7.93
N THR A 161 -1.78 14.92 6.68
CA THR A 161 -2.45 14.27 5.55
C THR A 161 -1.44 13.45 4.78
N LEU A 162 -1.73 12.18 4.60
CA LEU A 162 -0.91 11.19 3.90
C LEU A 162 -1.62 10.76 2.63
N GLY A 163 -0.87 10.58 1.53
CA GLY A 163 -1.40 10.11 0.26
C GLY A 163 -0.45 9.17 -0.46
N ILE A 164 -1.00 8.13 -1.08
CA ILE A 164 -0.29 7.19 -1.93
C ILE A 164 -0.94 7.17 -3.30
N THR A 165 -0.13 7.30 -4.34
CA THR A 165 -0.54 7.08 -5.74
C THR A 165 0.28 5.94 -6.31
N TYR A 166 -0.36 4.94 -6.91
CA TYR A 166 0.28 3.81 -7.57
C TYR A 166 -0.11 3.74 -9.05
N ILE A 167 0.89 3.60 -9.90
CA ILE A 167 0.76 3.54 -11.36
C ILE A 167 1.45 2.25 -11.82
N PRO A 168 0.71 1.24 -12.30
CA PRO A 168 1.28 -0.08 -12.63
C PRO A 168 2.18 -0.08 -13.87
N ASN A 169 2.02 0.84 -14.80
CA ASN A 169 2.74 0.87 -16.08
C ASN A 169 2.77 -0.52 -16.76
N GLY A 170 3.95 -0.99 -17.18
CA GLY A 170 4.13 -2.28 -17.85
C GLY A 170 4.62 -3.41 -16.95
N LEU A 171 4.81 -3.18 -15.64
CA LEU A 171 5.31 -4.15 -14.65
C LEU A 171 6.57 -4.90 -15.13
N SER A 172 7.51 -4.18 -15.73
CA SER A 172 8.73 -4.73 -16.32
C SER A 172 9.92 -3.80 -16.13
N GLY A 173 11.15 -4.29 -16.31
CA GLY A 173 12.36 -3.49 -16.16
C GLY A 173 12.46 -2.28 -17.08
N VAL A 174 11.81 -2.32 -18.23
CA VAL A 174 11.75 -1.18 -19.19
C VAL A 174 10.56 -0.26 -18.93
N SER A 175 9.58 -0.70 -18.15
CA SER A 175 8.37 0.04 -17.79
C SER A 175 7.89 -0.41 -16.39
N PRO A 176 8.66 -0.12 -15.34
CA PRO A 176 8.29 -0.52 -13.99
C PRO A 176 7.05 0.24 -13.52
N ALA A 177 6.35 -0.33 -12.55
CA ALA A 177 5.36 0.41 -11.81
C ALA A 177 6.02 1.58 -11.06
N GLN A 178 5.23 2.60 -10.77
CA GLN A 178 5.66 3.77 -10.04
C GLN A 178 4.74 4.01 -8.84
N ILE A 179 5.30 4.53 -7.78
CA ILE A 179 4.57 5.00 -6.60
C ILE A 179 4.98 6.44 -6.28
N LYS A 180 4.03 7.20 -5.76
CA LYS A 180 4.27 8.54 -5.25
C LYS A 180 3.67 8.65 -3.85
N TYR A 181 4.42 9.26 -2.95
CA TYR A 181 3.98 9.60 -1.62
C TYR A 181 3.78 11.10 -1.53
N ASP A 182 2.60 11.53 -1.10
CA ASP A 182 2.26 12.92 -0.89
C ASP A 182 1.98 13.17 0.60
N LEU A 183 2.42 14.31 1.11
CA LEU A 183 2.31 14.69 2.50
C LEU A 183 1.86 16.14 2.61
N ILE A 184 0.85 16.43 3.46
CA ILE A 184 0.54 17.80 3.90
C ILE A 184 0.75 17.86 5.41
N TYR A 185 1.66 18.73 5.85
CA TYR A 185 1.99 18.88 7.25
C TYR A 185 2.42 20.33 7.57
N GLY A 186 1.94 20.86 8.69
CA GLY A 186 2.24 22.24 9.08
C GLY A 186 1.79 23.29 8.06
N GLY A 187 0.74 23.02 7.28
CA GLY A 187 0.23 23.89 6.22
C GLY A 187 1.02 23.87 4.91
N SER A 188 2.04 23.03 4.81
CA SER A 188 2.87 22.87 3.59
C SER A 188 2.67 21.50 2.96
N SER A 189 2.83 21.41 1.64
CA SER A 189 2.73 20.18 0.88
C SER A 189 4.11 19.69 0.45
N TYR A 190 4.34 18.39 0.56
CA TYR A 190 5.58 17.72 0.22
C TYR A 190 5.27 16.48 -0.63
N THR A 191 6.19 16.08 -1.47
CA THR A 191 6.04 14.89 -2.34
C THR A 191 7.38 14.18 -2.51
N SER A 192 7.34 12.86 -2.63
CA SER A 192 8.50 12.07 -3.04
C SER A 192 8.83 12.21 -4.52
N GLY A 193 7.90 12.77 -5.34
CA GLY A 193 7.90 12.51 -6.77
C GLY A 193 7.57 11.06 -7.09
N LEU A 194 7.60 10.70 -8.37
CA LEU A 194 7.39 9.32 -8.82
C LEU A 194 8.66 8.49 -8.58
N LEU A 195 8.53 7.39 -7.85
CA LEU A 195 9.59 6.44 -7.55
C LEU A 195 9.30 5.13 -8.30
N ASN A 196 10.30 4.59 -8.99
CA ASN A 196 10.17 3.33 -9.68
C ASN A 196 10.29 2.16 -8.72
N PHE A 197 9.43 1.15 -8.88
CA PHE A 197 9.69 -0.17 -8.31
C PHE A 197 10.89 -0.81 -9.02
N ASP A 198 11.66 -1.56 -8.30
CA ASP A 198 12.69 -2.44 -8.84
C ASP A 198 12.19 -3.90 -8.88
N GLN A 199 13.01 -4.81 -9.37
CA GLN A 199 12.69 -6.23 -9.33
C GLN A 199 12.81 -6.79 -7.91
N GLY A 200 13.58 -6.15 -7.07
CA GLY A 200 13.89 -6.58 -5.72
C GLY A 200 14.82 -7.78 -5.65
N ASN A 201 15.19 -8.13 -4.46
CA ASN A 201 16.01 -9.28 -4.15
C ASN A 201 15.12 -10.49 -3.83
N VAL A 202 15.34 -11.62 -4.48
CA VAL A 202 14.58 -12.87 -4.24
C VAL A 202 14.76 -13.42 -2.82
N ALA A 203 15.80 -12.99 -2.10
CA ALA A 203 16.02 -13.36 -0.70
C ALA A 203 15.30 -12.45 0.31
N GLU A 204 14.69 -11.36 -0.13
CA GLU A 204 13.90 -10.49 0.73
C GLU A 204 12.56 -11.14 1.10
N ASP A 205 12.02 -10.80 2.24
CA ASP A 205 10.64 -11.10 2.62
C ASP A 205 9.82 -9.81 2.58
N PRO A 206 8.77 -9.75 1.75
CA PRO A 206 8.25 -10.77 0.84
C PRO A 206 9.09 -10.93 -0.43
N PRO A 207 9.12 -12.15 -1.00
CA PRO A 207 9.86 -12.44 -2.24
C PRO A 207 9.23 -11.77 -3.45
N HIS A 208 10.00 -11.50 -4.49
CA HIS A 208 9.69 -10.55 -5.53
C HIS A 208 10.03 -10.93 -6.93
N GLY A 209 9.88 -9.98 -7.86
CA GLY A 209 10.22 -10.14 -9.24
C GLY A 209 9.23 -9.49 -10.20
N GLN A 210 8.39 -8.58 -9.73
CA GLN A 210 7.24 -8.12 -10.50
C GLN A 210 7.34 -6.67 -10.95
N TRP A 211 8.38 -5.95 -10.62
CA TRP A 211 8.54 -4.53 -10.97
C TRP A 211 7.36 -3.65 -10.53
N GLY A 212 6.70 -4.02 -9.42
CA GLY A 212 5.51 -3.36 -8.91
C GLY A 212 5.10 -3.85 -7.54
N ALA A 213 3.94 -3.41 -7.08
CA ALA A 213 3.34 -3.88 -5.84
C ALA A 213 3.15 -5.40 -5.85
N LEU A 214 3.07 -5.99 -4.67
CA LEU A 214 2.79 -7.42 -4.51
C LEU A 214 1.44 -7.79 -5.12
N ASN A 215 1.22 -9.07 -5.37
CA ASN A 215 0.02 -9.54 -6.03
C ASN A 215 -0.47 -10.86 -5.38
N PRO A 216 -1.62 -10.86 -4.70
CA PRO A 216 -2.49 -9.73 -4.37
C PRO A 216 -1.97 -8.88 -3.20
N TRP A 217 -2.57 -7.71 -2.97
CA TRP A 217 -2.27 -6.83 -1.86
C TRP A 217 -3.54 -6.19 -1.29
N TYR A 218 -3.38 -5.57 -0.11
CA TYR A 218 -4.44 -4.82 0.57
C TYR A 218 -3.99 -3.39 0.80
N ALA A 219 -4.93 -2.45 0.85
CA ALA A 219 -4.68 -1.06 1.18
C ALA A 219 -5.53 -0.60 2.35
N GLY A 220 -4.99 0.33 3.13
CA GLY A 220 -5.66 0.94 4.26
C GLY A 220 -4.72 1.72 5.15
N GLY A 221 -4.88 1.58 6.45
CA GLY A 221 -3.99 2.18 7.45
C GLY A 221 -3.59 1.19 8.53
N HIS A 222 -2.58 1.57 9.28
CA HIS A 222 -2.02 0.76 10.36
C HIS A 222 -1.72 1.59 11.59
N MET A 223 -1.60 0.92 12.73
CA MET A 223 -1.13 1.47 14.00
C MET A 223 -0.46 0.39 14.83
N LYS A 224 0.69 0.72 15.41
CA LYS A 224 1.41 -0.11 16.39
C LYS A 224 1.72 0.72 17.61
N MET A 225 1.51 0.14 18.79
CA MET A 225 1.88 0.75 20.07
C MET A 225 3.35 0.51 20.37
N PHE A 226 4.03 1.47 20.97
CA PHE A 226 5.37 1.29 21.51
C PHE A 226 5.37 1.36 23.02
N VAL A 227 5.86 0.30 23.66
CA VAL A 227 5.90 0.19 25.14
C VAL A 227 7.35 0.27 25.60
N PHE A 228 7.65 1.28 26.38
CA PHE A 228 8.96 1.45 27.01
C PHE A 228 9.07 0.65 28.30
N PRO A 229 10.30 0.21 28.71
CA PRO A 229 10.48 -0.60 29.93
C PRO A 229 10.09 0.07 31.24
N ALA A 230 9.87 1.37 31.26
CA ALA A 230 9.68 2.15 32.47
C ALA A 230 8.20 2.31 32.85
N GLY A 231 7.68 1.40 33.62
CA GLY A 231 6.65 1.47 34.67
C GLY A 231 5.37 2.30 34.54
N GLN A 232 5.19 3.08 33.47
CA GLN A 232 3.97 3.84 33.23
C GLN A 232 3.10 3.16 32.20
N PRO A 233 1.77 3.24 32.30
CA PRO A 233 0.88 2.79 31.25
C PRO A 233 1.19 3.51 29.94
N HIS A 234 1.32 2.75 28.87
CA HIS A 234 1.52 3.25 27.52
C HIS A 234 0.30 2.98 26.67
N GLY A 235 0.15 3.76 25.63
CA GLY A 235 -0.92 3.58 24.67
C GLY A 235 -0.72 4.47 23.48
N ILE A 236 -1.51 4.20 22.46
CA ILE A 236 -1.57 5.03 21.25
C ILE A 236 -3.02 5.08 20.77
N ARG A 237 -3.42 6.24 20.30
CA ARG A 237 -4.69 6.46 19.62
C ARG A 237 -4.43 7.01 18.22
N GLY A 238 -4.93 6.31 17.22
CA GLY A 238 -4.95 6.75 15.82
C GLY A 238 -6.36 7.14 15.39
N VAL A 239 -6.48 8.28 14.71
CA VAL A 239 -7.72 8.73 14.06
C VAL A 239 -7.39 9.03 12.61
N TRP A 240 -8.03 8.34 11.69
CA TRP A 240 -8.00 8.61 10.26
C TRP A 240 -9.33 9.26 9.87
N SER A 241 -9.29 10.39 9.19
CA SER A 241 -10.45 11.14 8.71
C SER A 241 -10.28 11.55 7.25
N ASP A 242 -11.37 12.01 6.64
CA ASP A 242 -11.35 12.45 5.25
C ASP A 242 -10.74 11.41 4.30
N ILE A 243 -11.10 10.14 4.52
CA ILE A 243 -10.56 9.01 3.78
C ILE A 243 -11.09 9.06 2.34
N GLN A 244 -10.19 9.14 1.38
CA GLN A 244 -10.50 9.22 -0.04
C GLN A 244 -9.82 8.08 -0.80
N PHE A 245 -10.52 7.53 -1.78
CA PHE A 245 -9.97 6.55 -2.71
C PHE A 245 -10.45 6.88 -4.12
N ASN A 246 -9.52 6.98 -5.05
CA ASN A 246 -9.78 7.21 -6.45
C ASN A 246 -9.10 6.14 -7.30
N THR A 247 -9.85 5.52 -8.19
CA THR A 247 -9.27 4.69 -9.24
C THR A 247 -8.64 5.61 -10.27
N GLN A 248 -7.33 5.51 -10.47
CA GLN A 248 -6.71 6.20 -11.59
C GLN A 248 -7.13 5.51 -12.88
N PRO A 249 -7.46 6.24 -13.95
CA PRO A 249 -7.67 5.59 -15.23
C PRO A 249 -6.41 4.81 -15.57
N THR A 250 -6.51 3.50 -15.72
CA THR A 250 -5.42 2.71 -16.31
C THR A 250 -5.06 3.42 -17.61
N PRO A 251 -3.78 3.80 -17.86
CA PRO A 251 -3.41 4.41 -19.12
C PRO A 251 -3.93 3.50 -20.21
N ALA A 252 -4.94 3.92 -20.95
CA ALA A 252 -5.46 3.13 -22.04
C ALA A 252 -4.26 2.79 -22.90
N ALA A 253 -3.92 1.50 -23.01
CA ALA A 253 -2.84 1.06 -23.88
C ALA A 253 -3.10 1.74 -25.21
N ARG A 254 -2.23 2.69 -25.60
CA ARG A 254 -2.46 3.52 -26.82
C ARG A 254 -2.82 2.55 -27.91
N SER A 255 -4.09 2.57 -28.29
CA SER A 255 -4.65 1.58 -29.19
C SER A 255 -3.76 1.52 -30.42
N THR A 256 -3.30 0.35 -30.72
CA THR A 256 -2.40 0.00 -31.80
C THR A 256 -3.00 0.20 -33.21
N TRP A 257 -4.03 1.03 -33.34
CA TRP A 257 -4.57 1.41 -34.65
C TRP A 257 -3.49 1.99 -35.58
N GLY A 258 -2.50 2.69 -35.05
CA GLY A 258 -1.33 3.14 -35.79
C GLY A 258 -0.42 1.97 -36.22
N ARG A 259 -0.27 0.93 -35.41
CA ARG A 259 0.50 -0.28 -35.75
C ARG A 259 -0.25 -1.18 -36.71
N LEU A 260 -1.58 -1.31 -36.53
CA LEU A 260 -2.41 -2.05 -37.49
C LEU A 260 -2.36 -1.43 -38.90
N LYS A 261 -2.39 -0.10 -39.02
CA LYS A 261 -2.23 0.58 -40.33
C LYS A 261 -0.86 0.37 -40.98
N GLN A 262 0.20 0.12 -40.22
CA GLN A 262 1.53 -0.17 -40.76
C GLN A 262 1.67 -1.62 -41.28
N MET A 263 0.84 -2.56 -40.81
CA MET A 263 0.87 -3.93 -41.28
C MET A 263 0.02 -4.19 -42.54
N TYR A 264 -0.79 -3.21 -42.97
CA TYR A 264 -1.67 -3.29 -44.13
C TYR A 264 -1.28 -2.27 -45.24
N ARG A 265 -0.04 -1.78 -45.24
CA ARG A 265 0.58 -1.02 -46.33
C ARG A 265 1.75 -1.84 -46.98
#